data_6abdf11867cdccfa524668b4bfab2759
#
_entry.id   6abdf11867cdccfa524668b4bfab2759
#
_cell.length_a   1.000
_cell.length_b   1.000
_cell.length_c   1.000
_cell.angle_alpha   90.00
_cell.angle_beta   90.00
_cell.angle_gamma   90.00
#
_symmetry.space_group_name_H-M   'P 1'
#
loop_
_entity.id
_entity.type
_entity.pdbx_description
1 polymer ?
#
loop_
_entity_poly.entity_id
_entity_poly.type
_entity_poly.pdbx_seq_one_letter_code
_entity_poly.pdbx_strand_id
1 'polypeptide(L)'
;PKPSSAASDVYKRQGEGAVRCMKMAMATAKNKIDYINTHGTSTPVGDITELNAVKGVFGDTIPKISSTKSLSGHPLGAASVHEAIYCLIMMKNNFIAGSANITEMDEEAKKFPIVAKTETGATLNTVMSNSFGFGGTNAALVFEKV
;
A
#
# COMPACT_ATOMS: atom_id res chain seq x y z
N PRO A 1 -23.05 17.31 11.58
CA PRO A 1 -23.49 16.02 12.11
C PRO A 1 -22.27 15.20 12.52
N LYS A 2 -22.28 14.63 13.72
CA LYS A 2 -21.24 13.68 14.11
C LYS A 2 -21.27 12.51 13.13
N PRO A 3 -20.09 12.00 12.64
CA PRO A 3 -20.08 10.77 11.88
C PRO A 3 -20.82 9.70 12.68
N SER A 4 -21.73 8.99 12.04
CA SER A 4 -22.45 7.92 12.72
C SER A 4 -21.44 6.88 13.22
N SER A 5 -21.74 6.24 14.35
CA SER A 5 -20.94 5.12 14.87
C SER A 5 -20.71 4.03 13.79
N ALA A 6 -21.67 3.88 12.87
CA ALA A 6 -21.55 3.01 11.70
C ALA A 6 -20.40 3.42 10.75
N ALA A 7 -20.12 4.71 10.56
CA ALA A 7 -19.01 5.14 9.71
C ALA A 7 -17.65 4.83 10.37
N SER A 8 -17.51 5.06 11.68
CA SER A 8 -16.28 4.70 12.41
C SER A 8 -16.06 3.20 12.46
N ASP A 9 -17.11 2.40 12.56
CA ASP A 9 -17.03 0.94 12.51
C ASP A 9 -16.63 0.44 11.11
N VAL A 10 -17.07 1.12 10.05
CA VAL A 10 -16.66 0.79 8.67
C VAL A 10 -15.15 0.99 8.50
N TYR A 11 -14.59 2.11 8.95
CA TYR A 11 -13.15 2.36 8.87
C TYR A 11 -12.33 1.38 9.73
N LYS A 12 -12.79 1.06 10.94
CA LYS A 12 -12.14 0.06 11.78
C LYS A 12 -12.14 -1.31 11.12
N ARG A 13 -13.26 -1.72 10.54
CA ARG A 13 -13.38 -2.97 9.77
C ARG A 13 -12.54 -2.97 8.49
N GLN A 14 -12.34 -1.81 7.85
CA GLN A 14 -11.43 -1.70 6.70
C GLN A 14 -9.98 -1.99 7.10
N GLY A 15 -9.50 -1.47 8.20
CA GLY A 15 -8.16 -1.79 8.72
C GLY A 15 -7.98 -3.28 9.01
N GLU A 16 -8.95 -3.91 9.66
CA GLU A 16 -8.94 -5.37 9.94
C GLU A 16 -9.01 -6.20 8.64
N GLY A 17 -9.82 -5.77 7.67
CA GLY A 17 -9.92 -6.39 6.36
C GLY A 17 -8.61 -6.32 5.57
N ALA A 18 -7.93 -5.18 5.61
CA ALA A 18 -6.63 -4.97 4.99
C ALA A 18 -5.56 -5.88 5.62
N VAL A 19 -5.50 -5.95 6.95
CA VAL A 19 -4.58 -6.85 7.68
C VAL A 19 -4.81 -8.31 7.27
N ARG A 20 -6.04 -8.76 7.27
CA ARG A 20 -6.38 -10.13 6.88
C ARG A 20 -6.00 -10.43 5.43
N CYS A 21 -6.30 -9.51 4.52
CA CYS A 21 -6.00 -9.65 3.10
C CYS A 21 -4.48 -9.75 2.85
N MET A 22 -3.68 -8.86 3.43
CA MET A 22 -2.22 -8.90 3.33
C MET A 22 -1.65 -10.20 3.92
N LYS A 23 -2.12 -10.63 5.10
CA LYS A 23 -1.67 -11.90 5.70
C LYS A 23 -1.98 -13.11 4.83
N MET A 24 -3.15 -13.15 4.19
CA MET A 24 -3.52 -14.22 3.26
C MET A 24 -2.61 -14.23 2.04
N ALA A 25 -2.31 -13.08 1.44
CA ALA A 25 -1.39 -12.98 0.31
C ALA A 25 0.03 -13.41 0.69
N MET A 26 0.52 -13.00 1.86
CA MET A 26 1.84 -13.38 2.38
C MET A 26 1.97 -14.86 2.71
N ALA A 27 0.87 -15.55 3.04
CA ALA A 27 0.92 -16.98 3.35
C ALA A 27 1.40 -17.84 2.17
N THR A 28 1.35 -17.32 0.94
CA THR A 28 1.84 -17.97 -0.27
C THR A 28 3.23 -17.50 -0.69
N ALA A 29 3.74 -16.43 -0.08
CA ALA A 29 5.06 -15.87 -0.39
C ALA A 29 6.16 -16.71 0.27
N LYS A 30 7.29 -16.89 -0.44
CA LYS A 30 8.46 -17.62 0.05
C LYS A 30 9.49 -16.70 0.71
N ASN A 31 9.49 -15.44 0.31
CA ASN A 31 10.48 -14.46 0.71
C ASN A 31 9.83 -13.27 1.45
N LYS A 32 10.67 -12.46 2.09
CA LYS A 32 10.24 -11.20 2.71
C LYS A 32 9.79 -10.21 1.63
N ILE A 33 8.78 -9.42 1.96
CA ILE A 33 8.35 -8.31 1.11
C ILE A 33 9.38 -7.18 1.18
N ASP A 34 9.89 -6.74 0.03
CA ASP A 34 10.87 -5.65 -0.09
C ASP A 34 10.17 -4.28 -0.24
N TYR A 35 8.99 -4.28 -0.84
CA TYR A 35 8.25 -3.06 -1.18
C TYR A 35 6.74 -3.31 -1.22
N ILE A 36 5.98 -2.29 -0.80
CA ILE A 36 4.52 -2.28 -0.88
C ILE A 36 4.06 -1.08 -1.72
N ASN A 37 3.35 -1.35 -2.82
CA ASN A 37 2.55 -0.34 -3.51
C ASN A 37 1.19 -0.29 -2.80
N THR A 38 0.96 0.77 -2.04
CA THR A 38 -0.25 0.93 -1.25
C THR A 38 -1.45 1.36 -2.10
N HIS A 39 -2.64 1.09 -1.61
CA HIS A 39 -3.87 1.66 -2.18
C HIS A 39 -3.82 3.19 -2.13
N GLY A 40 -3.37 3.79 -1.04
CA GLY A 40 -2.99 5.19 -0.83
C GLY A 40 -3.68 6.20 -1.74
N THR A 41 -4.93 6.56 -1.40
CA THR A 41 -5.80 7.43 -2.22
C THR A 41 -5.72 8.90 -1.84
N SER A 42 -4.84 9.26 -0.92
CA SER A 42 -4.68 10.62 -0.39
C SER A 42 -5.97 11.13 0.29
N THR A 43 -6.56 10.26 1.11
CA THR A 43 -7.73 10.63 1.93
C THR A 43 -7.32 10.76 3.40
N PRO A 44 -7.91 11.71 4.17
CA PRO A 44 -7.49 12.01 5.54
C PRO A 44 -7.50 10.83 6.51
N VAL A 45 -8.36 9.85 6.28
CA VAL A 45 -8.50 8.67 7.14
C VAL A 45 -7.96 7.40 6.48
N GLY A 46 -8.10 7.29 5.15
CA GLY A 46 -7.77 6.08 4.40
C GLY A 46 -6.30 5.73 4.48
N ASP A 47 -5.43 6.69 4.23
CA ASP A 47 -3.98 6.49 4.17
C ASP A 47 -3.42 6.06 5.53
N ILE A 48 -3.81 6.73 6.62
CA ILE A 48 -3.36 6.38 7.97
C ILE A 48 -3.92 5.02 8.41
N THR A 49 -5.16 4.71 8.04
CA THR A 49 -5.76 3.39 8.31
C THR A 49 -4.98 2.28 7.61
N GLU A 50 -4.59 2.48 6.35
CA GLU A 50 -3.77 1.52 5.60
C GLU A 50 -2.37 1.38 6.21
N LEU A 51 -1.69 2.48 6.53
CA LEU A 51 -0.38 2.46 7.16
C LEU A 51 -0.40 1.72 8.50
N ASN A 52 -1.44 1.94 9.33
CA ASN A 52 -1.61 1.20 10.58
C ASN A 52 -1.89 -0.29 10.34
N ALA A 53 -2.62 -0.64 9.29
CA ALA A 53 -2.81 -2.05 8.89
C ALA A 53 -1.49 -2.69 8.45
N VAL A 54 -0.67 -1.99 7.66
CA VAL A 54 0.69 -2.44 7.29
C VAL A 54 1.53 -2.66 8.55
N LYS A 55 1.53 -1.72 9.50
CA LYS A 55 2.23 -1.90 10.79
C LYS A 55 1.71 -3.12 11.55
N GLY A 56 0.43 -3.36 11.56
CA GLY A 56 -0.20 -4.53 12.20
C GLY A 56 0.21 -5.87 11.58
N VAL A 57 0.65 -5.86 10.31
CA VAL A 57 1.14 -7.05 9.59
C VAL A 57 2.65 -7.23 9.77
N PHE A 58 3.42 -6.17 9.63
CA PHE A 58 4.89 -6.21 9.53
C PHE A 58 5.62 -5.86 10.85
N GLY A 59 4.89 -5.37 11.86
CA GLY A 59 5.48 -4.95 13.13
C GLY A 59 6.49 -3.83 12.96
N ASP A 60 7.71 -4.04 13.45
CA ASP A 60 8.79 -3.04 13.36
C ASP A 60 9.63 -3.17 12.09
N THR A 61 9.41 -4.22 11.28
CA THR A 61 10.17 -4.47 10.04
C THR A 61 9.31 -4.17 8.81
N ILE A 62 8.88 -2.91 8.70
CA ILE A 62 8.01 -2.47 7.61
C ILE A 62 8.83 -2.32 6.32
N PRO A 63 8.41 -2.92 5.18
CA PRO A 63 9.02 -2.70 3.88
C PRO A 63 8.91 -1.24 3.43
N LYS A 64 9.67 -0.83 2.42
CA LYS A 64 9.49 0.47 1.76
C LYS A 64 8.08 0.58 1.17
N ILE A 65 7.50 1.76 1.25
CA ILE A 65 6.10 2.03 0.88
C ILE A 65 6.04 3.21 -0.08
N SER A 66 5.25 3.10 -1.13
CA SER A 66 4.78 4.27 -1.88
C SER A 66 3.40 4.04 -2.50
N SER A 67 2.75 5.10 -2.96
CA SER A 67 1.53 5.03 -3.75
C SER A 67 1.79 5.59 -5.15
N THR A 68 1.68 4.74 -6.17
CA THR A 68 1.80 5.16 -7.56
C THR A 68 0.61 5.99 -8.05
N LYS A 69 -0.49 6.04 -7.29
CA LYS A 69 -1.62 6.95 -7.60
C LYS A 69 -1.24 8.42 -7.58
N SER A 70 -0.19 8.78 -6.83
CA SER A 70 0.37 10.13 -6.86
C SER A 70 0.88 10.57 -8.24
N LEU A 71 1.20 9.60 -9.10
CA LEU A 71 1.71 9.80 -10.46
C LEU A 71 0.63 9.58 -11.53
N SER A 72 -0.22 8.56 -11.35
CA SER A 72 -1.18 8.12 -12.36
C SER A 72 -2.61 8.59 -12.13
N GLY A 73 -2.92 9.10 -10.94
CA GLY A 73 -4.31 9.26 -10.48
C GLY A 73 -4.95 7.92 -10.10
N HIS A 74 -6.24 7.97 -9.79
CA HIS A 74 -7.01 6.79 -9.39
C HIS A 74 -7.94 6.33 -10.52
N PRO A 75 -7.55 5.32 -11.32
CA PRO A 75 -8.34 4.85 -12.46
C PRO A 75 -9.46 3.87 -12.06
N LEU A 76 -10.01 4.01 -10.86
CA LEU A 76 -11.14 3.25 -10.32
C LEU A 76 -10.94 1.72 -10.47
N GLY A 77 -11.82 1.06 -11.23
CA GLY A 77 -11.77 -0.40 -11.40
C GLY A 77 -10.50 -0.93 -12.09
N ALA A 78 -9.76 -0.09 -12.81
CA ALA A 78 -8.48 -0.48 -13.43
C ALA A 78 -7.27 -0.27 -12.52
N ALA A 79 -7.43 0.35 -11.34
CA ALA A 79 -6.32 0.74 -10.47
C ALA A 79 -5.43 -0.44 -10.08
N SER A 80 -6.03 -1.55 -9.65
CA SER A 80 -5.29 -2.74 -9.19
C SER A 80 -4.43 -3.36 -10.30
N VAL A 81 -4.92 -3.37 -11.54
CA VAL A 81 -4.16 -3.88 -12.69
C VAL A 81 -2.99 -2.96 -13.03
N HIS A 82 -3.21 -1.64 -13.05
CA HIS A 82 -2.15 -0.67 -13.28
C HIS A 82 -1.05 -0.80 -12.22
N GLU A 83 -1.43 -0.87 -10.95
CA GLU A 83 -0.49 -0.97 -9.83
C GLU A 83 0.30 -2.29 -9.84
N ALA A 84 -0.33 -3.39 -10.23
CA ALA A 84 0.34 -4.65 -10.46
C ALA A 84 1.40 -4.54 -11.57
N ILE A 85 1.06 -3.92 -12.69
CA ILE A 85 1.99 -3.67 -13.81
C ILE A 85 3.15 -2.76 -13.35
N TYR A 86 2.86 -1.69 -12.60
CA TYR A 86 3.91 -0.81 -12.06
C TYR A 86 4.85 -1.56 -11.12
N CYS A 87 4.34 -2.44 -10.26
CA CYS A 87 5.18 -3.30 -9.43
C CYS A 87 6.12 -4.16 -10.27
N LEU A 88 5.63 -4.80 -11.32
CA LEU A 88 6.45 -5.61 -12.22
C LEU A 88 7.51 -4.78 -12.97
N ILE A 89 7.16 -3.56 -13.40
CA ILE A 89 8.10 -2.63 -14.03
C ILE A 89 9.20 -2.23 -13.04
N MET A 90 8.85 -1.89 -11.80
CA MET A 90 9.80 -1.55 -10.74
C MET A 90 10.74 -2.71 -10.43
N MET A 91 10.22 -3.93 -10.31
CA MET A 91 11.03 -5.14 -10.11
C MET A 91 12.00 -5.39 -11.26
N LYS A 92 11.52 -5.26 -12.51
CA LYS A 92 12.34 -5.51 -13.71
C LYS A 92 13.47 -4.50 -13.85
N ASN A 93 13.24 -3.24 -13.49
CA ASN A 93 14.17 -2.13 -13.73
C ASN A 93 14.90 -1.67 -12.46
N ASN A 94 14.73 -2.37 -11.34
CA ASN A 94 15.41 -2.12 -10.07
C ASN A 94 15.25 -0.67 -9.55
N PHE A 95 14.02 -0.20 -9.45
CA PHE A 95 13.71 1.11 -8.86
C PHE A 95 12.41 1.06 -8.06
N ILE A 96 12.19 2.06 -7.19
CA ILE A 96 10.92 2.30 -6.51
C ILE A 96 10.42 3.68 -6.95
N ALA A 97 9.24 3.73 -7.55
CA ALA A 97 8.57 4.98 -7.85
C ALA A 97 8.15 5.66 -6.54
N GLY A 98 8.53 6.92 -6.36
CA GLY A 98 8.17 7.68 -5.17
C GLY A 98 6.70 8.12 -5.19
N SER A 99 6.15 8.34 -4.00
CA SER A 99 4.89 9.07 -3.81
C SER A 99 5.15 10.55 -4.12
N ALA A 100 4.74 11.00 -5.31
CA ALA A 100 4.96 12.37 -5.76
C ALA A 100 4.02 13.36 -5.04
N ASN A 101 4.36 14.65 -5.16
CA ASN A 101 3.52 15.77 -4.70
C ASN A 101 3.30 15.83 -3.16
N ILE A 102 4.15 15.20 -2.38
CA ILE A 102 4.14 15.38 -0.92
C ILE A 102 4.87 16.68 -0.62
N THR A 103 4.12 17.76 -0.34
CA THR A 103 4.65 19.04 0.10
C THR A 103 4.89 19.08 1.60
N GLU A 104 4.00 18.44 2.36
CA GLU A 104 4.09 18.28 3.80
C GLU A 104 3.58 16.87 4.14
N MET A 105 4.40 16.12 4.86
CA MET A 105 4.04 14.76 5.27
C MET A 105 3.29 14.81 6.60
N ASP A 106 2.17 14.09 6.67
CA ASP A 106 1.40 13.92 7.89
C ASP A 106 2.28 13.37 9.02
N GLU A 107 2.12 13.90 10.25
CA GLU A 107 2.95 13.52 11.40
C GLU A 107 2.86 12.02 11.74
N GLU A 108 1.70 11.41 11.53
CA GLU A 108 1.54 9.98 11.74
C GLU A 108 2.22 9.16 10.64
N ALA A 109 2.26 9.67 9.42
CA ALA A 109 2.90 9.03 8.27
C ALA A 109 4.43 9.07 8.35
N LYS A 110 5.03 10.07 9.02
CA LYS A 110 6.49 10.19 9.21
C LYS A 110 7.14 8.98 9.89
N LYS A 111 6.37 8.17 10.59
CA LYS A 111 6.84 6.96 11.28
C LYS A 111 7.06 5.77 10.34
N PHE A 112 6.67 5.90 9.07
CA PHE A 112 6.70 4.84 8.09
C PHE A 112 7.77 5.08 7.02
N PRO A 113 8.38 4.04 6.46
CA PRO A 113 9.41 4.15 5.43
C PRO A 113 8.82 4.51 4.06
N ILE A 114 8.17 5.66 3.98
CA ILE A 114 7.53 6.17 2.77
C ILE A 114 8.60 6.72 1.82
N VAL A 115 8.62 6.18 0.62
CA VAL A 115 9.48 6.64 -0.46
C VAL A 115 8.82 7.85 -1.13
N ALA A 116 9.25 9.05 -0.77
CA ALA A 116 8.72 10.31 -1.33
C ALA A 116 9.35 10.68 -2.68
N LYS A 117 10.57 10.20 -2.95
CA LYS A 117 11.28 10.43 -4.22
C LYS A 117 11.68 9.09 -4.81
N THR A 118 11.61 8.97 -6.14
CA THR A 118 12.02 7.76 -6.85
C THR A 118 13.43 7.34 -6.47
N GLU A 119 13.59 6.10 -6.04
CA GLU A 119 14.86 5.47 -5.70
C GLU A 119 15.29 4.54 -6.84
N THR A 120 16.50 4.71 -7.36
CA THR A 120 17.11 3.83 -8.37
C THR A 120 18.06 2.83 -7.72
N GLY A 121 18.29 1.70 -8.38
CA GLY A 121 19.19 0.66 -7.86
C GLY A 121 18.57 -0.16 -6.71
N ALA A 122 17.26 -0.10 -6.53
CA ALA A 122 16.57 -0.88 -5.51
C ALA A 122 16.47 -2.34 -5.92
N THR A 123 16.96 -3.25 -5.06
CA THR A 123 16.77 -4.69 -5.27
C THR A 123 15.39 -5.10 -4.79
N LEU A 124 14.51 -5.42 -5.73
CA LEU A 124 13.14 -5.84 -5.47
C LEU A 124 12.96 -7.30 -5.93
N ASN A 125 12.96 -8.23 -4.99
CA ASN A 125 12.74 -9.65 -5.26
C ASN A 125 11.29 -10.05 -5.00
N THR A 126 10.67 -9.44 -3.99
CA THR A 126 9.28 -9.71 -3.61
C THR A 126 8.57 -8.39 -3.31
N VAL A 127 7.48 -8.13 -4.00
CA VAL A 127 6.69 -6.91 -3.83
C VAL A 127 5.23 -7.23 -3.59
N MET A 128 4.55 -6.34 -2.85
CA MET A 128 3.11 -6.42 -2.60
C MET A 128 2.40 -5.22 -3.23
N SER A 129 1.23 -5.46 -3.80
CA SER A 129 0.31 -4.42 -4.28
C SER A 129 -1.02 -4.55 -3.55
N ASN A 130 -1.46 -3.48 -2.89
CA ASN A 130 -2.70 -3.41 -2.14
C ASN A 130 -3.78 -2.67 -2.91
N SER A 131 -4.99 -3.21 -2.92
CA SER A 131 -6.18 -2.56 -3.49
C SER A 131 -7.37 -2.74 -2.56
N PHE A 132 -7.88 -1.64 -2.02
CA PHE A 132 -8.98 -1.64 -1.06
C PHE A 132 -10.17 -0.87 -1.63
N GLY A 133 -11.26 -1.59 -1.88
CA GLY A 133 -12.46 -1.05 -2.49
C GLY A 133 -13.54 -0.70 -1.48
N PHE A 134 -14.49 0.14 -1.92
CA PHE A 134 -15.69 0.41 -1.15
C PHE A 134 -16.49 -0.87 -0.89
N GLY A 135 -17.16 -0.92 0.25
CA GLY A 135 -17.95 -2.10 0.64
C GLY A 135 -17.11 -3.24 1.25
N GLY A 136 -15.80 -3.02 1.48
CA GLY A 136 -14.92 -3.99 2.14
C GLY A 136 -14.33 -5.05 1.22
N THR A 137 -14.38 -4.86 -0.09
CA THR A 137 -13.65 -5.71 -1.04
C THR A 137 -12.18 -5.32 -1.03
N ASN A 138 -11.35 -6.18 -0.42
CA ASN A 138 -9.91 -5.96 -0.29
C ASN A 138 -9.16 -7.04 -1.07
N ALA A 139 -8.12 -6.64 -1.79
CA ALA A 139 -7.20 -7.53 -2.48
C ALA A 139 -5.75 -7.12 -2.20
N ALA A 140 -4.88 -8.10 -2.03
CA ALA A 140 -3.44 -7.92 -1.99
C ALA A 140 -2.81 -8.95 -2.92
N LEU A 141 -1.89 -8.51 -3.75
CA LEU A 141 -1.13 -9.36 -4.67
C LEU A 141 0.33 -9.35 -4.25
N VAL A 142 0.98 -10.51 -4.26
CA VAL A 142 2.41 -10.65 -4.05
C VAL A 142 3.05 -11.17 -5.33
N PHE A 143 4.12 -10.51 -5.76
CA PHE A 143 4.94 -10.92 -6.90
C PHE A 143 6.34 -11.23 -6.41
N GLU A 144 6.89 -12.37 -6.83
CA GLU A 144 8.24 -12.81 -6.50
C GLU A 144 9.04 -13.06 -7.79
N LYS A 145 10.33 -12.70 -7.77
CA LYS A 145 11.27 -13.13 -8.82
C LYS A 145 11.51 -14.63 -8.69
N VAL A 146 11.52 -15.33 -9.82
CA VAL A 146 11.83 -16.76 -9.94
C VAL A 146 13.29 -16.91 -10.32
#